data_bfe106519d3905a9e5209e4b1fd7c141
#
_entry.id   bfe106519d3905a9e5209e4b1fd7c141
#
_cell.length_a   1.000
_cell.length_b   1.000
_cell.length_c   1.000
_cell.angle_alpha   90.00
_cell.angle_beta   90.00
_cell.angle_gamma   90.00
#
_symmetry.space_group_name_H-M   'P 1'
#
loop_
_entity.id
_entity.type
_entity.pdbx_description
1 polymer ?
#
loop_
_entity_poly.entity_id
_entity_poly.type
_entity_poly.pdbx_seq_one_letter_code
_entity_poly.pdbx_strand_id
1 'polypeptide(L)' 'MKIDLSNSEWKLMNHLWQTAPMTITELTAALKEDTGWSKNTVITMLSRLEGKEAVRHEEGRRAKLYFPAVVREDAIEA' A
#
# COMPACT_ATOMS: atom_id res chain seq x y z
N MET A 1 -2.48 18.05 -1.20
CA MET A 1 -2.75 17.61 -2.58
C MET A 1 -3.57 16.33 -2.53
N LYS A 2 -4.63 16.28 -3.34
CA LYS A 2 -5.53 15.12 -3.34
C LYS A 2 -5.02 14.05 -4.30
N ILE A 3 -5.16 12.79 -3.92
CA ILE A 3 -4.74 11.65 -4.73
C ILE A 3 -5.93 10.73 -4.91
N ASP A 4 -6.24 10.42 -6.16
CA ASP A 4 -7.33 9.49 -6.48
C ASP A 4 -6.86 8.05 -6.32
N LEU A 5 -7.59 7.28 -5.53
CA LEU A 5 -7.29 5.87 -5.31
C LEU A 5 -8.46 5.02 -5.77
N SER A 6 -8.16 3.94 -6.48
CA SER A 6 -9.18 2.95 -6.80
C SER A 6 -9.61 2.23 -5.53
N ASN A 7 -10.73 1.50 -5.61
CA ASN A 7 -11.21 0.72 -4.47
C ASN A 7 -10.13 -0.25 -3.97
N SER A 8 -9.43 -0.90 -4.89
CA SER A 8 -8.37 -1.84 -4.54
C SER A 8 -7.20 -1.13 -3.87
N GLU A 9 -6.79 0.00 -4.42
CA GLU A 9 -5.70 0.80 -3.82
C GLU A 9 -6.06 1.28 -2.42
N TRP A 10 -7.31 1.65 -2.23
CA TRP A 10 -7.81 2.09 -0.93
C TRP A 10 -7.68 0.98 0.12
N LYS A 11 -8.00 -0.25 -0.27
CA LYS A 11 -7.87 -1.40 0.64
C LYS A 11 -6.44 -1.60 1.12
N LEU A 12 -5.48 -1.49 0.21
CA LEU A 12 -4.07 -1.62 0.57
C LEU A 12 -3.64 -0.46 1.47
N MET A 13 -4.01 0.76 1.12
CA MET A 13 -3.63 1.93 1.89
C MET A 13 -4.18 1.90 3.31
N ASN A 14 -5.38 1.35 3.50
CA ASN A 14 -5.96 1.23 4.83
C ASN A 14 -5.04 0.45 5.77
N HIS A 15 -4.43 -0.62 5.29
CA HIS A 15 -3.50 -1.40 6.10
C HIS A 15 -2.26 -0.59 6.45
N LEU A 16 -1.73 0.16 5.49
CA LEU A 16 -0.55 1.00 5.74
C LEU A 16 -0.87 2.15 6.72
N TRP A 17 -2.04 2.74 6.60
CA TRP A 17 -2.43 3.80 7.53
C TRP A 17 -2.57 3.30 8.96
N GLN A 18 -2.97 2.04 9.13
CA GLN A 18 -3.13 1.44 10.45
C GLN A 18 -1.82 0.91 11.01
N THR A 19 -1.00 0.32 10.17
CA THR A 19 0.23 -0.36 10.59
C THR A 19 1.33 -0.10 9.59
N ALA A 20 2.14 0.89 9.82
CA ALA A 20 3.31 1.17 8.99
C ALA A 20 4.55 1.16 9.88
N PRO A 21 5.71 0.79 9.34
CA PRO A 21 5.92 0.28 7.99
C PRO A 21 5.52 -1.19 7.85
N MET A 22 5.31 -1.61 6.61
CA MET A 22 5.00 -3.02 6.31
C MET A 22 5.85 -3.50 5.14
N THR A 23 6.24 -4.77 5.19
CA THR A 23 6.92 -5.41 4.07
C THR A 23 5.87 -5.94 3.09
N ILE A 24 6.32 -6.32 1.88
CA ILE A 24 5.43 -6.94 0.90
C ILE A 24 4.79 -8.21 1.48
N THR A 25 5.58 -9.01 2.18
CA THR A 25 5.07 -10.25 2.79
C THR A 25 3.99 -9.96 3.82
N GLU A 26 4.21 -8.97 4.68
CA GLU A 26 3.23 -8.57 5.69
C GLU A 26 1.95 -8.04 5.05
N LEU A 27 2.09 -7.20 4.02
CA LEU A 27 0.92 -6.66 3.30
C LEU A 27 0.14 -7.78 2.62
N THR A 28 0.83 -8.72 2.00
CA THR A 28 0.19 -9.85 1.34
C THR A 28 -0.61 -10.67 2.34
N ALA A 29 -0.03 -10.94 3.50
CA ALA A 29 -0.72 -11.70 4.54
C ALA A 29 -1.94 -10.94 5.06
N ALA A 30 -1.81 -9.63 5.28
CA ALA A 30 -2.90 -8.81 5.79
C ALA A 30 -4.05 -8.70 4.80
N LEU A 31 -3.73 -8.61 3.50
CA LEU A 31 -4.74 -8.44 2.46
C LEU A 31 -5.37 -9.75 2.03
N LYS A 32 -4.77 -10.87 2.36
CA LYS A 32 -5.23 -12.18 1.89
C LYS A 32 -6.65 -12.48 2.32
N GLU A 33 -7.02 -12.13 3.54
CA GLU A 33 -8.35 -12.40 4.06
C GLU A 33 -9.42 -11.57 3.35
N ASP A 34 -9.08 -10.31 3.04
CA ASP A 34 -10.03 -9.39 2.41
C ASP A 34 -10.13 -9.58 0.91
N THR A 35 -9.01 -9.83 0.24
CA THR A 35 -8.95 -9.76 -1.21
C THR A 35 -8.51 -11.05 -1.87
N GLY A 36 -7.77 -11.90 -1.16
CA GLY A 36 -7.17 -13.10 -1.75
C GLY A 36 -6.06 -12.78 -2.74
N TRP A 37 -5.53 -11.57 -2.74
CA TRP A 37 -4.49 -11.19 -3.69
C TRP A 37 -3.21 -11.98 -3.48
N SER A 38 -2.58 -12.34 -4.60
CA SER A 38 -1.26 -12.95 -4.58
C SER A 38 -0.21 -11.89 -4.28
N LYS A 39 0.99 -12.36 -3.94
CA LYS A 39 2.12 -11.46 -3.71
C LYS A 39 2.40 -10.59 -4.93
N ASN A 40 2.31 -11.18 -6.13
CA ASN A 40 2.54 -10.43 -7.37
C ASN A 40 1.53 -9.30 -7.55
N THR A 41 0.28 -9.53 -7.18
CA THR A 41 -0.75 -8.49 -7.23
C THR A 41 -0.41 -7.35 -6.27
N VAL A 42 0.02 -7.69 -5.05
CA VAL A 42 0.41 -6.69 -4.07
C VAL A 42 1.60 -5.86 -4.57
N ILE A 43 2.60 -6.51 -5.16
CA ILE A 43 3.76 -5.82 -5.74
C ILE A 43 3.31 -4.85 -6.82
N THR A 44 2.42 -5.28 -7.71
CA THR A 44 1.90 -4.43 -8.78
C THR A 44 1.16 -3.21 -8.21
N MET A 45 0.34 -3.44 -7.19
CA MET A 45 -0.39 -2.35 -6.56
C MET A 45 0.53 -1.35 -5.89
N LEU A 46 1.56 -1.84 -5.19
CA LEU A 46 2.54 -0.97 -4.56
C LEU A 46 3.29 -0.14 -5.58
N SER A 47 3.64 -0.75 -6.72
CA SER A 47 4.33 -0.05 -7.80
C SER A 47 3.46 1.10 -8.34
N ARG A 48 2.17 0.85 -8.53
CA ARG A 48 1.24 1.89 -8.97
C ARG A 48 1.12 3.01 -7.96
N LEU A 49 1.03 2.65 -6.69
CA LEU A 49 0.90 3.64 -5.62
C LEU A 49 2.17 4.48 -5.47
N GLU A 50 3.34 3.87 -5.67
CA GLU A 50 4.59 4.64 -5.69
C GLU A 50 4.61 5.62 -6.87
N GLY A 51 4.11 5.19 -8.02
CA GLY A 51 3.99 6.05 -9.19
C GLY A 51 3.08 7.24 -8.96
N LYS A 52 2.07 7.08 -8.12
CA LYS A 52 1.16 8.16 -7.73
C LYS A 52 1.69 8.98 -6.55
N GLU A 53 2.83 8.58 -5.99
CA GLU A 53 3.41 9.19 -4.80
C GLU A 53 2.52 9.00 -3.56
N ALA A 54 1.73 7.92 -3.55
CA ALA A 54 0.88 7.60 -2.41
C ALA A 54 1.60 6.73 -1.38
N VAL A 55 2.64 6.00 -1.81
CA VAL A 55 3.48 5.25 -0.89
C VAL A 55 4.94 5.52 -1.22
N ARG A 56 5.81 5.28 -0.26
CA ARG A 56 7.25 5.31 -0.44
C ARG A 56 7.82 4.08 0.24
N HIS A 57 9.07 3.75 -0.08
CA HIS A 57 9.72 2.64 0.59
C HIS A 57 11.13 3.01 1.01
N GLU A 58 11.64 2.28 1.99
CA GLU A 58 13.01 2.36 2.43
C GLU A 58 13.60 0.96 2.41
N GLU A 59 14.92 0.88 2.21
CA GLU A 59 15.60 -0.42 2.23
C GLU A 59 15.74 -0.88 3.67
N GLY A 60 15.12 -2.01 3.97
CA GLY A 60 15.27 -2.66 5.26
C GLY A 60 16.41 -3.68 5.20
N ARG A 61 16.66 -4.35 6.32
CA ARG A 61 17.72 -5.36 6.39
C ARG A 61 17.48 -6.54 5.46
N ARG A 62 16.23 -6.99 5.34
CA ARG A 62 15.86 -8.18 4.58
C ARG A 62 14.86 -7.91 3.49
N ALA A 63 14.13 -6.80 3.60
CA ALA A 63 13.06 -6.49 2.68
C ALA A 63 12.80 -4.99 2.69
N LYS A 64 12.16 -4.52 1.63
CA LYS A 64 11.75 -3.12 1.57
C LYS A 64 10.64 -2.88 2.58
N LEU A 65 10.69 -1.73 3.23
CA LEU A 65 9.68 -1.27 4.19
C LEU A 65 8.85 -0.20 3.51
N TYR A 66 7.56 -0.40 3.44
CA TYR A 66 6.65 0.52 2.76
C TYR A 66 5.92 1.40 3.77
N PHE A 67 5.80 2.67 3.43
CA PHE A 67 5.16 3.69 4.25
C PHE A 67 4.10 4.40 3.44
N PRO A 68 3.00 4.86 4.07
CA PRO A 68 2.08 5.75 3.38
C PRO A 68 2.76 7.11 3.21
N ALA A 69 2.71 7.65 2.01
CA ALA A 69 3.27 8.97 1.70
C ALA A 69 2.18 10.02 1.60
N VAL A 70 0.93 9.64 1.81
CA VAL A 70 -0.22 10.54 1.80
C VAL A 70 -1.10 10.19 3.00
N VAL A 71 -1.67 11.21 3.63
CA VAL A 71 -2.60 10.97 4.75
C VAL A 71 -3.98 10.64 4.18
N ARG A 72 -4.79 9.94 4.98
CA ARG A 72 -6.12 9.51 4.55
C ARG A 72 -6.97 10.68 4.05
N GLU A 73 -6.88 11.83 4.70
CA GLU A 73 -7.65 13.01 4.35
C GLU A 73 -7.32 13.55 2.95
N ASP A 74 -6.13 13.26 2.45
CA ASP A 74 -5.72 13.70 1.11
C ASP A 74 -6.00 12.65 0.05
N ALA A 75 -6.52 11.50 0.42
CA ALA A 75 -6.88 10.44 -0.51
C ALA A 75 -8.37 10.53 -0.86
N ILE A 76 -8.67 10.29 -2.12
CA ILE A 76 -10.04 10.33 -2.62
C ILE A 76 -10.34 8.96 -3.22
N GLU A 77 -11.44 8.37 -2.80
CA GLU A 77 -11.89 7.11 -3.37
C GLU A 77 -12.51 7.40 -4.74
N ALA A 78 -11.91 6.80 -5.76
CA ALA A 78 -12.37 6.99 -7.14
C ALA A 78 -13.60 6.14 -7.46
#